data_075866d564cf8630237932214d7852a6
#
_entry.id   075866d564cf8630237932214d7852a6
#
_cell.length_a   1.000
_cell.length_b   1.000
_cell.length_c   1.000
_cell.angle_alpha   90.00
_cell.angle_beta   90.00
_cell.angle_gamma   90.00
#
_symmetry.space_group_name_H-M   'P 1'
#
loop_
_entity.id
_entity.type
_entity.pdbx_description
1 polymer ?
#
loop_
_entity_poly.entity_id
_entity_poly.type
_entity_poly.pdbx_seq_one_letter_code
_entity_poly.pdbx_strand_id
1 'polypeptide(L)'
;MPMKILKTMIKEEWRIHANIFGNIMFAFFPLLIGIGTFVVSLFIPYLETILAVKQMLLLAHYLFLLLGVGIGAFGLFGREVMNRRFGQASLITYSSRTLPVSERTIFFNFIIKDVIYYLFLWIVPIILGFVLATPFISINTLTALFACGTLILSFLIGLSLVFFLSTLYAHSSKILAVLLILIAIATLIMIRYFAINITTLLPSYSMFYQPTLRKILISLSLILLPSAVSLIFLKVDYPEKKKQYENNLNNLTDKLKFSKYSYYVAKDFLDMSRSEGGIGKIIFSFLFPIVLTWIFLYIFFERIPTINIIMIFAIFLGIVSSSMYNMLTEFDTFNSYMFLPVSVSTVIRSKITSYVLINVISLIILIITAIGTNQLIYFVPALCSFVTISLYSLAMTIYFMGLHPTILLYNAKIFSQYVLSVAPVLFIFTIISILNPFILLASPILLLPAIFIIKNSYKKWDSWQPLSF
;
A
#
# COMPACT_ATOMS: atom_id res chain seq x y z
N MET A 1 -2.92 -1.94 -36.33
CA MET A 1 -3.39 -3.00 -35.41
C MET A 1 -2.97 -2.74 -33.94
N PRO A 2 -1.75 -2.39 -33.57
CA PRO A 2 -1.35 -2.16 -32.17
C PRO A 2 -2.12 -1.04 -31.46
N MET A 3 -2.39 0.09 -32.13
CA MET A 3 -3.17 1.19 -31.54
C MET A 3 -4.63 0.83 -31.19
N LYS A 4 -5.28 -0.09 -31.94
CA LYS A 4 -6.62 -0.56 -31.59
C LYS A 4 -6.58 -1.38 -30.31
N ILE A 5 -5.57 -2.24 -30.15
CA ILE A 5 -5.37 -3.06 -28.94
C ILE A 5 -5.15 -2.15 -27.72
N LEU A 6 -4.26 -1.15 -27.82
CA LEU A 6 -4.00 -0.19 -26.75
C LEU A 6 -5.28 0.54 -26.31
N LYS A 7 -6.04 1.06 -27.29
CA LYS A 7 -7.30 1.75 -27.00
C LYS A 7 -8.34 0.85 -26.30
N THR A 8 -8.45 -0.41 -26.71
CA THR A 8 -9.34 -1.36 -26.05
C THR A 8 -8.87 -1.70 -24.64
N MET A 9 -7.57 -1.88 -24.42
CA MET A 9 -7.00 -2.13 -23.09
C MET A 9 -7.23 -0.95 -22.12
N ILE A 10 -7.05 0.30 -22.57
CA ILE A 10 -7.33 1.50 -21.77
C ILE A 10 -8.83 1.58 -21.42
N LYS A 11 -9.70 1.30 -22.41
CA LYS A 11 -11.15 1.32 -22.20
C LYS A 11 -11.60 0.24 -21.20
N GLU A 12 -11.02 -0.95 -21.27
CA GLU A 12 -11.31 -2.03 -20.32
C GLU A 12 -10.80 -1.70 -18.91
N GLU A 13 -9.62 -1.12 -18.77
CA GLU A 13 -9.09 -0.69 -17.49
C GLU A 13 -10.02 0.37 -16.85
N TRP A 14 -10.44 1.36 -17.65
CA TRP A 14 -11.42 2.36 -17.21
C TRP A 14 -12.73 1.72 -16.77
N ARG A 15 -13.25 0.79 -17.57
CA ARG A 15 -14.50 0.10 -17.28
C ARG A 15 -14.44 -0.74 -16.00
N ILE A 16 -13.32 -1.43 -15.77
CA ILE A 16 -13.09 -2.20 -14.55
C ILE A 16 -13.15 -1.28 -13.33
N HIS A 17 -12.40 -0.19 -13.34
CA HIS A 17 -12.42 0.77 -12.24
C HIS A 17 -13.77 1.47 -12.07
N ALA A 18 -14.40 1.85 -13.17
CA ALA A 18 -15.72 2.49 -13.14
C ALA A 18 -16.81 1.56 -12.59
N ASN A 19 -16.75 0.26 -12.90
CA ASN A 19 -17.68 -0.72 -12.32
C ASN A 19 -17.48 -0.92 -10.82
N ILE A 20 -16.25 -0.75 -10.35
CA ILE A 20 -15.88 -0.92 -8.94
C ILE A 20 -16.31 0.30 -8.11
N PHE A 21 -15.99 1.50 -8.60
CA PHE A 21 -16.22 2.76 -7.87
C PHE A 21 -17.56 3.42 -8.20
N GLY A 22 -18.30 2.92 -9.19
CA GLY A 22 -19.43 3.59 -9.81
C GLY A 22 -18.99 4.60 -10.89
N ASN A 23 -19.65 4.56 -12.04
CA ASN A 23 -19.26 5.33 -13.23
C ASN A 23 -19.05 6.84 -12.95
N ILE A 24 -19.95 7.47 -12.22
CA ILE A 24 -19.90 8.91 -11.93
C ILE A 24 -18.81 9.21 -10.91
N MET A 25 -18.74 8.45 -9.81
CA MET A 25 -17.75 8.65 -8.75
C MET A 25 -16.33 8.47 -9.27
N PHE A 26 -16.12 7.49 -10.13
CA PHE A 26 -14.79 7.25 -10.72
C PHE A 26 -14.41 8.36 -11.71
N ALA A 27 -15.34 8.91 -12.47
CA ALA A 27 -15.06 10.03 -13.37
C ALA A 27 -14.61 11.28 -12.62
N PHE A 28 -15.10 11.51 -11.39
CA PHE A 28 -14.69 12.63 -10.53
C PHE A 28 -13.37 12.37 -9.76
N PHE A 29 -12.85 11.15 -9.77
CA PHE A 29 -11.67 10.80 -8.99
C PHE A 29 -10.43 11.65 -9.33
N PRO A 30 -10.05 11.89 -10.61
CA PRO A 30 -8.95 12.79 -10.95
C PRO A 30 -9.18 14.23 -10.45
N LEU A 31 -10.43 14.71 -10.51
CA LEU A 31 -10.77 16.05 -10.02
C LEU A 31 -10.55 16.15 -8.50
N LEU A 32 -10.95 15.13 -7.74
CA LEU A 32 -10.73 15.09 -6.28
C LEU A 32 -9.24 15.09 -5.94
N ILE A 33 -8.42 14.36 -6.70
CA ILE A 33 -6.95 14.39 -6.52
C ILE A 33 -6.42 15.79 -6.80
N GLY A 34 -6.85 16.43 -7.91
CA GLY A 34 -6.42 17.76 -8.26
C GLY A 34 -6.78 18.80 -7.20
N ILE A 35 -8.03 18.80 -6.72
CA ILE A 35 -8.48 19.68 -5.65
C ILE A 35 -7.71 19.40 -4.35
N GLY A 36 -7.54 18.13 -3.98
CA GLY A 36 -6.77 17.75 -2.80
C GLY A 36 -5.33 18.24 -2.87
N THR A 37 -4.68 18.08 -4.01
CA THR A 37 -3.31 18.58 -4.22
C THR A 37 -3.26 20.11 -4.21
N PHE A 38 -4.23 20.79 -4.82
CA PHE A 38 -4.34 22.24 -4.75
C PHE A 38 -4.39 22.72 -3.30
N VAL A 39 -5.31 22.17 -2.50
CA VAL A 39 -5.47 22.53 -1.08
C VAL A 39 -4.19 22.25 -0.29
N VAL A 40 -3.59 21.06 -0.45
CA VAL A 40 -2.32 20.71 0.23
C VAL A 40 -1.20 21.64 -0.17
N SER A 41 -1.14 22.05 -1.44
CA SER A 41 -0.11 22.97 -1.93
C SER A 41 -0.22 24.37 -1.31
N LEU A 42 -1.41 24.83 -0.94
CA LEU A 42 -1.58 26.11 -0.24
C LEU A 42 -0.89 26.15 1.14
N PHE A 43 -0.62 24.98 1.73
CA PHE A 43 0.11 24.88 2.99
C PHE A 43 1.63 24.86 2.82
N ILE A 44 2.17 24.86 1.59
CA ILE A 44 3.61 24.86 1.34
C ILE A 44 4.33 26.02 2.06
N PRO A 45 3.87 27.28 2.03
CA PRO A 45 4.54 28.38 2.75
C PRO A 45 4.64 28.13 4.26
N TYR A 46 3.64 27.48 4.83
CA TYR A 46 3.67 27.08 6.25
C TYR A 46 4.67 25.94 6.46
N LEU A 47 4.71 24.96 5.56
CA LEU A 47 5.67 23.85 5.63
C LEU A 47 7.12 24.34 5.44
N GLU A 48 7.36 25.41 4.69
CA GLU A 48 8.68 26.02 4.52
C GLU A 48 9.25 26.59 5.83
N THR A 49 8.42 26.92 6.80
CA THR A 49 8.87 27.34 8.12
C THR A 49 9.46 26.17 8.94
N ILE A 50 9.07 24.93 8.59
CA ILE A 50 9.44 23.71 9.31
C ILE A 50 10.49 22.90 8.52
N LEU A 51 10.35 22.82 7.19
CA LEU A 51 11.15 21.99 6.30
C LEU A 51 11.79 22.85 5.21
N ALA A 52 13.08 22.66 4.96
CA ALA A 52 13.71 23.32 3.81
C ALA A 52 13.07 22.83 2.48
N VAL A 53 12.87 23.75 1.54
CA VAL A 53 12.32 23.45 0.19
C VAL A 53 13.03 22.26 -0.48
N LYS A 54 14.35 22.17 -0.30
CA LYS A 54 15.17 21.05 -0.81
C LYS A 54 14.70 19.69 -0.33
N GLN A 55 14.25 19.60 0.91
CA GLN A 55 13.78 18.37 1.53
C GLN A 55 12.35 18.03 1.14
N MET A 56 11.49 19.04 1.05
CA MET A 56 10.13 18.85 0.53
C MET A 56 10.16 18.32 -0.91
N LEU A 57 11.04 18.88 -1.73
CA LEU A 57 11.21 18.42 -3.10
C LEU A 57 11.78 16.99 -3.17
N LEU A 58 12.77 16.68 -2.33
CA LEU A 58 13.32 15.32 -2.22
C LEU A 58 12.24 14.32 -1.83
N LEU A 59 11.44 14.65 -0.81
CA LEU A 59 10.30 13.84 -0.37
C LEU A 59 9.31 13.61 -1.51
N ALA A 60 8.95 14.67 -2.25
CA ALA A 60 8.07 14.55 -3.40
C ALA A 60 8.62 13.59 -4.46
N HIS A 61 9.93 13.65 -4.77
CA HIS A 61 10.55 12.73 -5.72
C HIS A 61 10.50 11.28 -5.26
N TYR A 62 10.73 11.02 -3.96
CA TYR A 62 10.57 9.67 -3.41
C TYR A 62 9.12 9.20 -3.43
N LEU A 63 8.16 10.06 -3.10
CA LEU A 63 6.73 9.71 -3.17
C LEU A 63 6.31 9.33 -4.60
N PHE A 64 6.76 10.09 -5.60
CA PHE A 64 6.46 9.78 -7.01
C PHE A 64 7.17 8.50 -7.48
N LEU A 65 8.42 8.26 -7.06
CA LEU A 65 9.12 7.02 -7.33
C LEU A 65 8.37 5.82 -6.73
N LEU A 66 7.94 5.95 -5.48
CA LEU A 66 7.19 4.91 -4.77
C LEU A 66 5.80 4.68 -5.37
N LEU A 67 5.14 5.73 -5.85
CA LEU A 67 3.89 5.62 -6.58
C LEU A 67 4.11 4.81 -7.88
N GLY A 68 5.21 5.06 -8.60
CA GLY A 68 5.60 4.25 -9.75
C GLY A 68 5.88 2.79 -9.39
N VAL A 69 6.61 2.56 -8.30
CA VAL A 69 6.85 1.22 -7.75
C VAL A 69 5.53 0.55 -7.36
N GLY A 70 4.64 1.25 -6.66
CA GLY A 70 3.34 0.73 -6.23
C GLY A 70 2.47 0.29 -7.40
N ILE A 71 2.40 1.09 -8.45
CA ILE A 71 1.66 0.77 -9.68
C ILE A 71 2.29 -0.41 -10.41
N GLY A 72 3.60 -0.39 -10.61
CA GLY A 72 4.32 -1.47 -11.28
C GLY A 72 4.32 -2.78 -10.48
N ALA A 73 4.20 -2.73 -9.17
CA ALA A 73 4.15 -3.92 -8.32
C ALA A 73 2.91 -4.80 -8.56
N PHE A 74 1.83 -4.24 -9.13
CA PHE A 74 0.73 -5.04 -9.65
C PHE A 74 1.21 -6.01 -10.76
N GLY A 75 2.26 -5.69 -11.49
CA GLY A 75 2.90 -6.58 -12.46
C GLY A 75 3.67 -7.73 -11.78
N LEU A 76 4.33 -7.48 -10.63
CA LEU A 76 5.05 -8.51 -9.85
C LEU A 76 4.09 -9.55 -9.23
N PHE A 77 2.99 -9.07 -8.71
CA PHE A 77 1.97 -9.87 -8.03
C PHE A 77 0.70 -10.01 -8.88
N GLY A 78 0.74 -9.60 -10.13
CA GLY A 78 -0.42 -9.40 -11.00
C GLY A 78 -1.28 -10.63 -11.19
N ARG A 79 -0.67 -11.82 -11.22
CA ARG A 79 -1.41 -13.08 -11.28
C ARG A 79 -2.31 -13.26 -10.05
N GLU A 80 -1.85 -12.85 -8.91
CA GLU A 80 -2.47 -13.09 -7.61
C GLU A 80 -3.44 -11.98 -7.22
N VAL A 81 -3.07 -10.74 -7.53
CA VAL A 81 -3.91 -9.56 -7.26
C VAL A 81 -4.99 -9.37 -8.32
N MET A 82 -4.67 -9.62 -9.61
CA MET A 82 -5.62 -9.48 -10.72
C MET A 82 -6.69 -10.58 -10.68
N ASN A 83 -6.33 -11.83 -10.39
CA ASN A 83 -7.31 -12.92 -10.28
C ASN A 83 -8.27 -12.72 -9.13
N ARG A 84 -7.87 -12.03 -8.04
CA ARG A 84 -8.71 -11.82 -6.86
C ARG A 84 -9.51 -10.53 -6.89
N ARG A 85 -8.90 -9.42 -7.30
CA ARG A 85 -9.60 -8.14 -7.39
C ARG A 85 -10.53 -8.05 -8.60
N PHE A 86 -10.18 -8.75 -9.66
CA PHE A 86 -10.82 -8.57 -10.96
C PHE A 86 -11.07 -9.92 -11.62
N GLY A 87 -11.68 -10.88 -10.99
CA GLY A 87 -11.89 -12.24 -11.52
C GLY A 87 -12.07 -12.37 -13.05
N GLN A 88 -12.45 -11.26 -13.72
CA GLN A 88 -12.50 -11.10 -15.16
C GLN A 88 -11.17 -10.72 -15.82
N ALA A 89 -10.16 -10.25 -15.09
CA ALA A 89 -8.88 -9.88 -15.68
C ALA A 89 -8.06 -11.09 -16.11
N SER A 90 -8.28 -12.24 -15.46
CA SER A 90 -7.77 -13.52 -15.96
C SER A 90 -8.36 -13.87 -17.33
N LEU A 91 -9.63 -13.53 -17.57
CA LEU A 91 -10.30 -13.72 -18.87
C LEU A 91 -9.66 -12.84 -19.95
N ILE A 92 -9.28 -11.60 -19.65
CA ILE A 92 -8.60 -10.71 -20.60
C ILE A 92 -7.21 -11.24 -20.94
N THR A 93 -6.48 -11.74 -19.95
CA THR A 93 -5.16 -12.38 -20.18
C THR A 93 -5.29 -13.67 -20.98
N TYR A 94 -6.33 -14.46 -20.75
CA TYR A 94 -6.62 -15.65 -21.54
C TYR A 94 -7.13 -15.33 -22.95
N SER A 95 -8.06 -14.38 -23.08
CA SER A 95 -8.63 -13.99 -24.39
C SER A 95 -7.58 -13.32 -25.28
N SER A 96 -6.62 -12.60 -24.73
CA SER A 96 -5.53 -12.02 -25.50
C SER A 96 -4.61 -13.09 -26.14
N ARG A 97 -4.49 -14.27 -25.51
CA ARG A 97 -3.71 -15.40 -26.04
C ARG A 97 -4.39 -16.11 -27.20
N THR A 98 -5.70 -15.99 -27.35
CA THR A 98 -6.43 -16.53 -28.50
C THR A 98 -6.35 -15.63 -29.73
N LEU A 99 -5.84 -14.40 -29.58
CA LEU A 99 -5.65 -13.46 -30.67
C LEU A 99 -4.37 -13.79 -31.47
N PRO A 100 -4.35 -13.62 -32.79
CA PRO A 100 -3.17 -13.83 -33.64
C PRO A 100 -2.17 -12.64 -33.48
N VAL A 101 -1.73 -12.38 -32.24
CA VAL A 101 -0.83 -11.28 -31.87
C VAL A 101 0.27 -11.83 -30.98
N SER A 102 1.52 -11.41 -31.22
CA SER A 102 2.63 -11.86 -30.40
C SER A 102 2.51 -11.39 -28.93
N GLU A 103 2.87 -12.25 -27.98
CA GLU A 103 2.85 -11.94 -26.55
C GLU A 103 3.68 -10.69 -26.19
N ARG A 104 4.80 -10.47 -26.91
CA ARG A 104 5.62 -9.27 -26.75
C ARG A 104 4.84 -7.99 -27.12
N THR A 105 4.04 -8.03 -28.17
CA THR A 105 3.20 -6.89 -28.59
C THR A 105 2.12 -6.62 -27.55
N ILE A 106 1.51 -7.67 -26.98
CA ILE A 106 0.51 -7.54 -25.92
C ILE A 106 1.15 -6.89 -24.68
N PHE A 107 2.30 -7.39 -24.25
CA PHE A 107 3.01 -6.86 -23.08
C PHE A 107 3.53 -5.43 -23.29
N PHE A 108 4.01 -5.10 -24.46
CA PHE A 108 4.40 -3.72 -24.80
C PHE A 108 3.21 -2.76 -24.71
N ASN A 109 2.05 -3.15 -25.28
CA ASN A 109 0.82 -2.34 -25.14
C ASN A 109 0.35 -2.25 -23.67
N PHE A 110 0.57 -3.31 -22.87
CA PHE A 110 0.27 -3.29 -21.44
C PHE A 110 1.11 -2.27 -20.68
N ILE A 111 2.43 -2.23 -20.90
CA ILE A 111 3.32 -1.22 -20.30
C ILE A 111 2.87 0.19 -20.69
N ILE A 112 2.65 0.43 -21.99
CA ILE A 112 2.20 1.76 -22.47
C ILE A 112 0.84 2.12 -21.87
N LYS A 113 -0.08 1.17 -21.80
CA LYS A 113 -1.39 1.36 -21.19
C LYS A 113 -1.24 1.80 -19.72
N ASP A 114 -0.42 1.11 -18.93
CA ASP A 114 -0.23 1.42 -17.52
C ASP A 114 0.38 2.82 -17.36
N VAL A 115 1.42 3.15 -18.14
CA VAL A 115 2.02 4.49 -18.12
C VAL A 115 0.97 5.56 -18.42
N ILE A 116 0.24 5.44 -19.53
CA ILE A 116 -0.74 6.45 -19.95
C ILE A 116 -1.88 6.53 -18.94
N TYR A 117 -2.46 5.40 -18.56
CA TYR A 117 -3.62 5.34 -17.69
C TYR A 117 -3.36 5.97 -16.32
N TYR A 118 -2.28 5.56 -15.64
CA TYR A 118 -1.98 6.06 -14.31
C TYR A 118 -1.37 7.47 -14.32
N LEU A 119 -0.71 7.85 -15.41
CA LEU A 119 -0.27 9.23 -15.61
C LEU A 119 -1.48 10.18 -15.65
N PHE A 120 -2.52 9.85 -16.42
CA PHE A 120 -3.73 10.66 -16.49
C PHE A 120 -4.62 10.55 -15.25
N LEU A 121 -4.64 9.40 -14.58
CA LEU A 121 -5.48 9.19 -13.41
C LEU A 121 -4.93 9.87 -12.15
N TRP A 122 -3.61 9.85 -11.94
CA TRP A 122 -2.95 10.32 -10.73
C TRP A 122 -2.03 11.53 -10.98
N ILE A 123 -1.07 11.39 -11.90
CA ILE A 123 0.04 12.33 -12.03
C ILE A 123 -0.42 13.68 -12.59
N VAL A 124 -1.19 13.66 -13.67
CA VAL A 124 -1.71 14.90 -14.31
C VAL A 124 -2.59 15.69 -13.34
N PRO A 125 -3.56 15.08 -12.60
CA PRO A 125 -4.32 15.81 -11.60
C PRO A 125 -3.46 16.41 -10.49
N ILE A 126 -2.47 15.68 -9.97
CA ILE A 126 -1.52 16.21 -8.97
C ILE A 126 -0.78 17.42 -9.51
N ILE A 127 -0.23 17.33 -10.73
CA ILE A 127 0.48 18.42 -11.38
C ILE A 127 -0.44 19.63 -11.58
N LEU A 128 -1.63 19.43 -12.11
CA LEU A 128 -2.59 20.50 -12.32
C LEU A 128 -2.96 21.20 -11.01
N GLY A 129 -3.25 20.43 -9.95
CA GLY A 129 -3.54 20.98 -8.62
C GLY A 129 -2.39 21.83 -8.08
N PHE A 130 -1.16 21.33 -8.18
CA PHE A 130 0.03 22.07 -7.74
C PHE A 130 0.28 23.33 -8.59
N VAL A 131 0.22 23.24 -9.92
CA VAL A 131 0.44 24.39 -10.82
C VAL A 131 -0.63 25.47 -10.61
N LEU A 132 -1.89 25.08 -10.40
CA LEU A 132 -2.96 26.03 -10.08
C LEU A 132 -2.76 26.74 -8.73
N ALA A 133 -2.05 26.13 -7.80
CA ALA A 133 -1.73 26.73 -6.49
C ALA A 133 -0.56 27.74 -6.57
N THR A 134 0.30 27.67 -7.59
CA THR A 134 1.52 28.51 -7.68
C THR A 134 1.30 30.01 -7.51
N PRO A 135 0.21 30.64 -8.06
CA PRO A 135 -0.02 32.07 -7.87
C PRO A 135 -0.27 32.44 -6.39
N PHE A 136 -0.76 31.50 -5.57
CA PHE A 136 -1.11 31.73 -4.17
C PHE A 136 0.06 31.47 -3.21
N ILE A 137 1.09 30.74 -3.66
CA ILE A 137 2.21 30.30 -2.82
C ILE A 137 3.54 30.95 -3.21
N SER A 138 3.49 32.01 -4.06
CA SER A 138 4.67 32.79 -4.48
C SER A 138 5.77 31.96 -5.17
N ILE A 139 5.43 30.80 -5.73
CA ILE A 139 6.34 29.96 -6.52
C ILE A 139 6.22 30.32 -7.99
N ASN A 140 7.37 30.51 -8.66
CA ASN A 140 7.37 30.75 -10.11
C ASN A 140 6.80 29.53 -10.86
N THR A 141 5.78 29.76 -11.70
CA THR A 141 5.09 28.71 -12.46
C THR A 141 6.03 27.90 -13.35
N LEU A 142 7.05 28.53 -13.93
CA LEU A 142 8.03 27.82 -14.77
C LEU A 142 8.89 26.87 -13.95
N THR A 143 9.31 27.29 -12.76
CA THR A 143 10.03 26.42 -11.81
C THR A 143 9.15 25.25 -11.33
N ALA A 144 7.87 25.52 -11.08
CA ALA A 144 6.90 24.47 -10.72
C ALA A 144 6.71 23.46 -11.84
N LEU A 145 6.57 23.92 -13.09
CA LEU A 145 6.46 23.01 -14.26
C LEU A 145 7.72 22.17 -14.44
N PHE A 146 8.90 22.75 -14.23
CA PHE A 146 10.16 22.01 -14.29
C PHE A 146 10.25 20.96 -13.17
N ALA A 147 9.87 21.32 -11.95
CA ALA A 147 9.75 20.37 -10.82
C ALA A 147 8.80 19.21 -11.18
N CYS A 148 7.64 19.52 -11.74
CA CYS A 148 6.68 18.51 -12.19
C CYS A 148 7.27 17.56 -13.24
N GLY A 149 8.03 18.08 -14.19
CA GLY A 149 8.75 17.26 -15.18
C GLY A 149 9.73 16.29 -14.54
N THR A 150 10.50 16.74 -13.55
CA THR A 150 11.42 15.85 -12.81
C THR A 150 10.71 14.85 -11.91
N LEU A 151 9.54 15.19 -11.37
CA LEU A 151 8.68 14.26 -10.61
C LEU A 151 8.11 13.16 -11.50
N ILE A 152 7.68 13.49 -12.74
CA ILE A 152 7.25 12.48 -13.72
C ILE A 152 8.39 11.49 -14.01
N LEU A 153 9.62 11.97 -14.16
CA LEU A 153 10.79 11.09 -14.36
C LEU A 153 10.98 10.15 -13.18
N SER A 154 10.82 10.63 -11.94
CA SER A 154 10.88 9.75 -10.74
C SER A 154 9.82 8.65 -10.78
N PHE A 155 8.59 9.00 -11.15
CA PHE A 155 7.50 8.04 -11.32
C PHE A 155 7.83 6.98 -12.37
N LEU A 156 8.31 7.39 -13.53
CA LEU A 156 8.65 6.48 -14.63
C LEU A 156 9.84 5.57 -14.28
N ILE A 157 10.83 6.09 -13.54
CA ILE A 157 11.96 5.29 -13.04
C ILE A 157 11.43 4.19 -12.10
N GLY A 158 10.57 4.54 -11.14
CA GLY A 158 9.97 3.58 -10.22
C GLY A 158 9.20 2.49 -10.94
N LEU A 159 8.36 2.86 -11.90
CA LEU A 159 7.56 1.93 -12.70
C LEU A 159 8.45 0.99 -13.53
N SER A 160 9.46 1.52 -14.20
CA SER A 160 10.39 0.75 -15.03
C SER A 160 11.23 -0.25 -14.23
N LEU A 161 11.71 0.17 -13.05
CA LEU A 161 12.46 -0.71 -12.14
C LEU A 161 11.63 -1.90 -11.70
N VAL A 162 10.36 -1.71 -11.40
CA VAL A 162 9.50 -2.81 -10.97
C VAL A 162 9.17 -3.76 -12.12
N PHE A 163 8.99 -3.27 -13.33
CA PHE A 163 8.84 -4.17 -14.50
C PHE A 163 10.08 -5.06 -14.67
N PHE A 164 11.28 -4.50 -14.47
CA PHE A 164 12.52 -5.28 -14.50
C PHE A 164 12.59 -6.31 -13.36
N LEU A 165 12.28 -5.91 -12.12
CA LEU A 165 12.25 -6.83 -10.97
C LEU A 165 11.19 -7.92 -11.16
N SER A 166 10.05 -7.60 -11.77
CA SER A 166 8.99 -8.54 -12.12
C SER A 166 9.49 -9.60 -13.11
N THR A 167 10.23 -9.18 -14.12
CA THR A 167 10.82 -10.09 -15.11
C THR A 167 11.84 -11.02 -14.45
N LEU A 168 12.70 -10.52 -13.57
CA LEU A 168 13.63 -11.34 -12.79
C LEU A 168 12.90 -12.35 -11.90
N TYR A 169 11.83 -11.92 -11.23
CA TYR A 169 11.01 -12.80 -10.39
C TYR A 169 10.38 -13.94 -11.21
N ALA A 170 9.87 -13.63 -12.41
CA ALA A 170 9.28 -14.63 -13.30
C ALA A 170 10.30 -15.68 -13.78
N HIS A 171 11.59 -15.32 -13.85
CA HIS A 171 12.65 -16.27 -14.18
C HIS A 171 13.11 -17.07 -12.97
N SER A 172 13.38 -16.42 -11.85
CA SER A 172 13.81 -17.07 -10.62
C SER A 172 13.67 -16.14 -9.40
N SER A 173 12.86 -16.56 -8.44
CA SER A 173 12.75 -15.87 -7.15
C SER A 173 14.09 -15.81 -6.37
N LYS A 174 14.96 -16.81 -6.57
CA LYS A 174 16.30 -16.86 -5.95
C LYS A 174 17.21 -15.79 -6.53
N ILE A 175 17.20 -15.57 -7.84
CA ILE A 175 18.01 -14.52 -8.50
C ILE A 175 17.54 -13.14 -8.00
N LEU A 176 16.23 -12.91 -7.90
CA LEU A 176 15.70 -11.67 -7.35
C LEU A 176 16.16 -11.44 -5.90
N ALA A 177 16.07 -12.47 -5.06
CA ALA A 177 16.50 -12.37 -3.66
C ALA A 177 18.00 -12.04 -3.55
N VAL A 178 18.84 -12.71 -4.31
CA VAL A 178 20.29 -12.44 -4.36
C VAL A 178 20.56 -11.01 -4.82
N LEU A 179 19.90 -10.55 -5.88
CA LEU A 179 20.05 -9.18 -6.37
C LEU A 179 19.64 -8.13 -5.33
N LEU A 180 18.52 -8.34 -4.65
CA LEU A 180 18.06 -7.42 -3.59
C LEU A 180 19.04 -7.38 -2.41
N ILE A 181 19.60 -8.52 -2.02
CA ILE A 181 20.63 -8.60 -0.97
C ILE A 181 21.90 -7.87 -1.42
N LEU A 182 22.34 -8.05 -2.66
CA LEU A 182 23.53 -7.36 -3.20
C LEU A 182 23.31 -5.84 -3.26
N ILE A 183 22.12 -5.38 -3.66
CA ILE A 183 21.78 -3.95 -3.65
C ILE A 183 21.79 -3.41 -2.21
N ALA A 184 21.22 -4.14 -1.25
CA ALA A 184 21.21 -3.74 0.15
C ALA A 184 22.64 -3.64 0.72
N ILE A 185 23.49 -4.62 0.45
CA ILE A 185 24.89 -4.60 0.87
C ILE A 185 25.65 -3.45 0.20
N ALA A 186 25.48 -3.25 -1.11
CA ALA A 186 26.12 -2.15 -1.84
C ALA A 186 25.71 -0.78 -1.28
N THR A 187 24.41 -0.59 -0.99
CA THR A 187 23.92 0.65 -0.37
C THR A 187 24.51 0.87 1.02
N LEU A 188 24.60 -0.17 1.85
CA LEU A 188 25.23 -0.08 3.16
C LEU A 188 26.74 0.29 3.07
N ILE A 189 27.45 -0.31 2.12
CA ILE A 189 28.86 0.02 1.87
C ILE A 189 29.00 1.47 1.38
N MET A 190 28.15 1.92 0.46
CA MET A 190 28.16 3.29 -0.04
C MET A 190 27.91 4.31 1.07
N ILE A 191 26.96 4.05 1.97
CA ILE A 191 26.70 4.91 3.14
C ILE A 191 27.91 4.93 4.08
N ARG A 192 28.44 3.75 4.41
CA ARG A 192 29.43 3.61 5.49
C ARG A 192 30.82 4.10 5.09
N TYR A 193 31.27 3.81 3.87
CA TYR A 193 32.64 4.06 3.43
C TYR A 193 32.79 5.29 2.53
N PHE A 194 31.77 5.62 1.75
CA PHE A 194 31.85 6.74 0.79
C PHE A 194 31.10 7.98 1.24
N ALA A 195 30.44 7.95 2.42
CA ALA A 195 29.59 9.04 2.94
C ALA A 195 28.65 9.64 1.86
N ILE A 196 28.29 8.83 0.85
CA ILE A 196 27.43 9.27 -0.24
C ILE A 196 26.04 9.43 0.33
N ASN A 197 25.52 10.61 0.21
CA ASN A 197 24.15 10.92 0.62
C ASN A 197 23.19 10.21 -0.34
N ILE A 198 22.58 9.10 0.07
CA ILE A 198 21.61 8.33 -0.75
C ILE A 198 20.50 9.24 -1.29
N THR A 199 20.18 10.29 -0.53
CA THR A 199 19.16 11.27 -0.92
C THR A 199 19.50 12.00 -2.23
N THR A 200 20.78 12.09 -2.61
CA THR A 200 21.23 12.74 -3.85
C THR A 200 21.42 11.77 -5.02
N LEU A 201 21.30 10.47 -4.77
CA LEU A 201 21.47 9.44 -5.79
C LEU A 201 20.32 9.39 -6.83
N LEU A 202 19.20 10.03 -6.54
CA LEU A 202 18.08 10.06 -7.50
C LEU A 202 18.38 11.04 -8.63
N PRO A 203 18.61 10.57 -9.88
CA PRO A 203 19.02 11.45 -10.98
C PRO A 203 17.98 12.52 -11.30
N SER A 204 16.68 12.16 -11.21
CA SER A 204 15.56 13.08 -11.43
C SER A 204 15.55 14.24 -10.43
N TYR A 205 15.84 13.96 -9.14
CA TYR A 205 15.97 15.01 -8.12
C TYR A 205 17.20 15.90 -8.37
N SER A 206 18.35 15.28 -8.64
CA SER A 206 19.57 16.04 -8.90
C SER A 206 19.50 16.89 -10.19
N MET A 207 18.66 16.50 -11.15
CA MET A 207 18.39 17.24 -12.38
C MET A 207 17.65 18.55 -12.12
N PHE A 208 16.79 18.62 -11.10
CA PHE A 208 16.09 19.85 -10.75
C PHE A 208 17.06 20.99 -10.39
N TYR A 209 18.10 20.70 -9.61
CA TYR A 209 19.08 21.72 -9.19
C TYR A 209 20.15 22.02 -10.23
N GLN A 210 20.53 21.03 -11.01
CA GLN A 210 21.58 21.16 -12.02
C GLN A 210 21.18 20.36 -13.26
N PRO A 211 20.41 20.95 -14.16
CA PRO A 211 19.99 20.31 -15.39
C PRO A 211 21.20 20.14 -16.32
N THR A 212 21.76 18.94 -16.36
CA THR A 212 22.85 18.59 -17.26
C THR A 212 22.40 17.49 -18.21
N LEU A 213 22.90 17.50 -19.45
CA LEU A 213 22.59 16.45 -20.44
C LEU A 213 22.91 15.05 -19.90
N ARG A 214 23.99 14.92 -19.14
CA ARG A 214 24.38 13.67 -18.49
C ARG A 214 23.27 13.13 -17.56
N LYS A 215 22.66 13.98 -16.72
CA LYS A 215 21.59 13.56 -15.79
C LYS A 215 20.30 13.18 -16.53
N ILE A 216 20.00 13.89 -17.62
CA ILE A 216 18.88 13.55 -18.50
C ILE A 216 19.09 12.16 -19.09
N LEU A 217 20.27 11.91 -19.68
CA LEU A 217 20.62 10.61 -20.25
C LEU A 217 20.58 9.48 -19.23
N ILE A 218 21.10 9.71 -18.00
CA ILE A 218 21.03 8.73 -16.92
C ILE A 218 19.57 8.44 -16.53
N SER A 219 18.73 9.46 -16.37
CA SER A 219 17.30 9.28 -16.04
C SER A 219 16.57 8.51 -17.14
N LEU A 220 16.80 8.84 -18.40
CA LEU A 220 16.22 8.13 -19.53
C LEU A 220 16.74 6.69 -19.64
N SER A 221 18.02 6.45 -19.39
CA SER A 221 18.58 5.09 -19.40
C SER A 221 17.98 4.23 -18.28
N LEU A 222 17.73 4.78 -17.10
CA LEU A 222 17.06 4.08 -15.99
C LEU A 222 15.58 3.76 -16.29
N ILE A 223 14.96 4.44 -17.24
CA ILE A 223 13.61 4.11 -17.70
C ILE A 223 13.67 3.10 -18.85
N LEU A 224 14.48 3.37 -19.86
CA LEU A 224 14.46 2.60 -21.10
C LEU A 224 15.14 1.24 -20.99
N LEU A 225 16.31 1.16 -20.30
CA LEU A 225 17.04 -0.12 -20.19
C LEU A 225 16.26 -1.19 -19.41
N PRO A 226 15.74 -0.92 -18.20
CA PRO A 226 14.96 -1.92 -17.49
C PRO A 226 13.70 -2.33 -18.25
N SER A 227 13.00 -1.37 -18.89
CA SER A 227 11.82 -1.66 -19.70
C SER A 227 12.16 -2.51 -20.94
N ALA A 228 13.26 -2.21 -21.62
CA ALA A 228 13.73 -2.99 -22.79
C ALA A 228 14.13 -4.41 -22.38
N VAL A 229 14.87 -4.56 -21.27
CA VAL A 229 15.24 -5.89 -20.75
C VAL A 229 13.98 -6.68 -20.40
N SER A 230 12.98 -6.05 -19.79
CA SER A 230 11.71 -6.70 -19.46
C SER A 230 10.97 -7.23 -20.72
N LEU A 231 11.02 -6.46 -21.81
CA LEU A 231 10.41 -6.86 -23.09
C LEU A 231 11.17 -7.99 -23.78
N ILE A 232 12.51 -7.95 -23.76
CA ILE A 232 13.36 -8.94 -24.41
C ILE A 232 13.27 -10.28 -23.69
N PHE A 233 13.35 -10.25 -22.36
CA PHE A 233 13.35 -11.45 -21.52
C PHE A 233 11.95 -11.78 -20.97
N LEU A 234 10.91 -11.35 -21.67
CA LEU A 234 9.55 -11.67 -21.27
C LEU A 234 9.36 -13.18 -21.19
N LYS A 235 9.03 -13.67 -20.02
CA LYS A 235 8.62 -15.04 -19.77
C LYS A 235 7.16 -15.05 -19.39
N VAL A 236 6.35 -15.67 -20.24
CA VAL A 236 4.93 -15.88 -19.94
C VAL A 236 4.80 -17.17 -19.16
N ASP A 237 4.36 -17.03 -17.92
CA ASP A 237 4.12 -18.17 -17.04
C ASP A 237 2.77 -18.80 -17.38
N TYR A 238 2.80 -20.02 -17.88
CA TYR A 238 1.59 -20.83 -18.03
C TYR A 238 1.21 -21.39 -16.66
N PRO A 239 -0.08 -21.55 -16.33
CA PRO A 239 -0.50 -22.23 -15.12
C PRO A 239 -0.10 -23.69 -15.18
N GLU A 240 1.17 -23.95 -14.87
CA GLU A 240 1.70 -25.30 -14.77
C GLU A 240 1.32 -25.85 -13.40
N LYS A 241 0.68 -27.02 -13.43
CA LYS A 241 0.39 -27.92 -12.32
C LYS A 241 -0.31 -27.27 -11.11
N LYS A 242 -1.51 -27.74 -10.81
CA LYS A 242 -2.16 -27.50 -9.50
C LYS A 242 -1.16 -27.85 -8.41
N LYS A 243 -0.75 -26.86 -7.61
CA LYS A 243 0.08 -27.09 -6.44
C LYS A 243 -0.68 -28.05 -5.54
N GLN A 244 -0.11 -29.24 -5.28
CA GLN A 244 -0.64 -30.15 -4.27
C GLN A 244 -0.11 -29.70 -2.92
N TYR A 245 -1.00 -29.50 -1.98
CA TYR A 245 -0.66 -29.11 -0.61
C TYR A 245 -0.92 -30.30 0.32
N GLU A 246 0.04 -30.59 1.19
CA GLU A 246 -0.16 -31.57 2.25
C GLU A 246 -1.28 -31.13 3.22
N ASN A 247 -2.04 -32.10 3.72
CA ASN A 247 -3.12 -31.79 4.68
C ASN A 247 -2.55 -31.58 6.10
N ASN A 248 -2.09 -30.38 6.37
CA ASN A 248 -1.51 -29.99 7.66
C ASN A 248 -2.52 -29.36 8.62
N LEU A 249 -3.83 -29.42 8.31
CA LEU A 249 -4.85 -28.73 9.11
C LEU A 249 -4.90 -29.26 10.55
N ASN A 250 -4.93 -30.58 10.74
CA ASN A 250 -5.00 -31.20 12.06
C ASN A 250 -3.77 -30.88 12.92
N ASN A 251 -2.57 -30.96 12.32
CA ASN A 251 -1.32 -30.65 13.00
C ASN A 251 -1.29 -29.18 13.47
N LEU A 252 -1.76 -28.27 12.63
CA LEU A 252 -1.82 -26.83 12.98
C LEU A 252 -2.89 -26.57 14.05
N THR A 253 -4.04 -27.22 13.96
CA THR A 253 -5.10 -27.14 14.96
C THR A 253 -4.62 -27.61 16.32
N ASP A 254 -3.85 -28.69 16.36
CA ASP A 254 -3.27 -29.23 17.60
C ASP A 254 -2.29 -28.25 18.26
N LYS A 255 -1.49 -27.53 17.46
CA LYS A 255 -0.60 -26.48 17.97
C LYS A 255 -1.35 -25.26 18.51
N LEU A 256 -2.56 -25.02 18.03
CA LEU A 256 -3.40 -23.86 18.39
C LEU A 256 -4.51 -24.19 19.41
N LYS A 257 -4.43 -25.32 20.09
CA LYS A 257 -5.42 -25.79 21.10
C LYS A 257 -5.69 -24.82 22.26
N PHE A 258 -4.79 -23.86 22.47
CA PHE A 258 -5.00 -22.77 23.44
C PHE A 258 -6.19 -21.86 23.09
N SER A 259 -6.62 -21.83 21.81
CA SER A 259 -7.76 -21.03 21.35
C SER A 259 -9.02 -21.88 21.21
N LYS A 260 -10.17 -21.36 21.68
CA LYS A 260 -11.49 -21.96 21.44
C LYS A 260 -11.80 -22.10 19.93
N TYR A 261 -11.16 -21.29 19.09
CA TYR A 261 -11.38 -21.23 17.64
C TYR A 261 -10.23 -21.84 16.85
N SER A 262 -9.47 -22.77 17.46
CA SER A 262 -8.24 -23.35 16.90
C SER A 262 -8.37 -23.82 15.45
N TYR A 263 -9.48 -24.48 15.10
CA TYR A 263 -9.73 -24.97 13.75
C TYR A 263 -9.85 -23.84 12.73
N TYR A 264 -10.61 -22.79 13.03
CA TYR A 264 -10.77 -21.63 12.14
C TYR A 264 -9.49 -20.84 12.01
N VAL A 265 -8.76 -20.66 13.11
CA VAL A 265 -7.46 -19.97 13.13
C VAL A 265 -6.43 -20.76 12.31
N ALA A 266 -6.38 -22.09 12.46
CA ALA A 266 -5.52 -22.96 11.65
C ALA A 266 -5.85 -22.86 10.16
N LYS A 267 -7.15 -22.83 9.82
CA LYS A 267 -7.62 -22.60 8.45
C LYS A 267 -7.14 -21.25 7.93
N ASP A 268 -7.28 -20.15 8.68
CA ASP A 268 -6.85 -18.82 8.29
C ASP A 268 -5.35 -18.79 7.94
N PHE A 269 -4.50 -19.38 8.78
CA PHE A 269 -3.06 -19.46 8.52
C PHE A 269 -2.72 -20.31 7.30
N LEU A 270 -3.44 -21.42 7.09
CA LEU A 270 -3.26 -22.24 5.89
C LEU A 270 -3.72 -21.51 4.62
N ASP A 271 -4.85 -20.83 4.66
CA ASP A 271 -5.34 -20.03 3.54
C ASP A 271 -4.37 -18.92 3.20
N MET A 272 -3.81 -18.23 4.20
CA MET A 272 -2.76 -17.24 3.97
C MET A 272 -1.51 -17.85 3.36
N SER A 273 -1.04 -19.00 3.83
CA SER A 273 0.19 -19.65 3.34
C SER A 273 0.03 -20.26 1.94
N ARG A 274 -1.18 -20.76 1.64
CA ARG A 274 -1.50 -21.44 0.36
C ARG A 274 -2.06 -20.50 -0.69
N SER A 275 -2.46 -19.30 -0.26
CA SER A 275 -2.97 -18.32 -1.23
C SER A 275 -1.91 -17.98 -2.25
N GLU A 276 -2.35 -17.72 -3.46
CA GLU A 276 -1.49 -17.12 -4.47
C GLU A 276 -0.98 -15.78 -3.95
N GLY A 277 0.33 -15.63 -3.75
CA GLY A 277 0.97 -14.51 -3.08
C GLY A 277 1.39 -14.74 -1.64
N GLY A 278 0.72 -15.63 -0.95
CA GLY A 278 1.11 -16.11 0.38
C GLY A 278 1.71 -15.02 1.29
N ILE A 279 2.89 -15.29 1.80
CA ILE A 279 3.67 -14.37 2.64
C ILE A 279 4.03 -13.06 1.88
N GLY A 280 4.24 -13.10 0.56
CA GLY A 280 4.54 -11.92 -0.24
C GLY A 280 3.45 -10.86 -0.19
N LYS A 281 2.18 -11.28 -0.05
CA LYS A 281 1.05 -10.35 0.10
C LYS A 281 1.11 -9.60 1.42
N ILE A 282 1.49 -10.28 2.52
CA ILE A 282 1.69 -9.65 3.83
C ILE A 282 2.83 -8.63 3.74
N ILE A 283 3.95 -9.02 3.13
CA ILE A 283 5.10 -8.15 2.95
C ILE A 283 4.69 -6.89 2.19
N PHE A 284 3.99 -7.02 1.08
CA PHE A 284 3.62 -5.87 0.26
C PHE A 284 2.52 -5.01 0.86
N SER A 285 1.46 -5.61 1.40
CA SER A 285 0.31 -4.86 1.93
C SER A 285 0.52 -4.33 3.35
N PHE A 286 1.48 -4.87 4.08
CA PHE A 286 1.74 -4.53 5.47
C PHE A 286 3.14 -3.94 5.69
N LEU A 287 4.21 -4.68 5.37
CA LEU A 287 5.57 -4.20 5.63
C LEU A 287 5.96 -3.00 4.76
N PHE A 288 5.54 -2.98 3.51
CA PHE A 288 5.88 -1.88 2.61
C PHE A 288 5.31 -0.52 3.09
N PRO A 289 4.01 -0.36 3.44
CA PRO A 289 3.52 0.88 4.03
C PRO A 289 4.23 1.28 5.33
N ILE A 290 4.62 0.30 6.14
CA ILE A 290 5.37 0.56 7.39
C ILE A 290 6.76 1.11 7.10
N VAL A 291 7.49 0.49 6.17
CA VAL A 291 8.82 0.97 5.75
C VAL A 291 8.74 2.37 5.18
N LEU A 292 7.73 2.65 4.35
CA LEU A 292 7.48 3.98 3.81
C LEU A 292 7.22 5.01 4.91
N THR A 293 6.35 4.68 5.85
CA THR A 293 6.05 5.54 7.00
C THR A 293 7.30 5.79 7.82
N TRP A 294 8.14 4.76 8.03
CA TRP A 294 9.40 4.89 8.74
C TRP A 294 10.36 5.86 8.03
N ILE A 295 10.55 5.70 6.72
CA ILE A 295 11.42 6.60 5.93
C ILE A 295 10.90 8.04 6.01
N PHE A 296 9.60 8.23 5.87
CA PHE A 296 8.96 9.53 5.97
C PHE A 296 9.20 10.17 7.35
N LEU A 297 8.94 9.43 8.43
CA LEU A 297 9.14 9.91 9.80
C LEU A 297 10.61 10.22 10.10
N TYR A 298 11.55 9.41 9.59
CA TYR A 298 12.98 9.63 9.76
C TYR A 298 13.42 10.96 9.15
N ILE A 299 12.96 11.28 7.93
CA ILE A 299 13.23 12.55 7.27
C ILE A 299 12.65 13.74 8.05
N PHE A 300 11.43 13.60 8.58
CA PHE A 300 10.79 14.64 9.37
C PHE A 300 11.46 14.84 10.73
N PHE A 301 11.81 13.77 11.41
CA PHE A 301 12.37 13.83 12.74
C PHE A 301 13.72 14.54 12.80
N GLU A 302 14.56 14.37 11.81
CA GLU A 302 15.85 15.07 11.74
C GLU A 302 15.69 16.59 11.78
N ARG A 303 14.47 17.10 11.52
CA ARG A 303 14.17 18.54 11.46
C ARG A 303 13.28 19.06 12.58
N ILE A 304 12.49 18.20 13.21
CA ILE A 304 11.56 18.58 14.28
C ILE A 304 11.89 17.78 15.54
N PRO A 305 12.90 18.20 16.31
CA PRO A 305 13.37 17.44 17.48
C PRO A 305 12.31 17.31 18.59
N THR A 306 11.24 18.10 18.54
CA THR A 306 10.11 18.00 19.48
C THR A 306 9.19 16.82 19.22
N ILE A 307 9.31 16.15 18.06
CA ILE A 307 8.45 15.04 17.70
C ILE A 307 9.09 13.72 18.13
N ASN A 308 8.37 12.94 18.93
CA ASN A 308 8.78 11.59 19.28
C ASN A 308 8.43 10.63 18.15
N ILE A 309 9.44 10.18 17.38
CA ILE A 309 9.25 9.28 16.23
C ILE A 309 8.48 8.03 16.61
N ILE A 310 8.87 7.39 17.71
CA ILE A 310 8.25 6.13 18.13
C ILE A 310 6.76 6.28 18.40
N MET A 311 6.33 7.45 18.93
CA MET A 311 4.92 7.69 19.22
C MET A 311 4.09 7.80 17.94
N ILE A 312 4.54 8.63 17.00
CA ILE A 312 3.84 8.79 15.71
C ILE A 312 3.89 7.47 14.93
N PHE A 313 5.03 6.79 14.95
CA PHE A 313 5.16 5.50 14.30
C PHE A 313 4.20 4.47 14.90
N ALA A 314 4.03 4.42 16.22
CA ALA A 314 3.08 3.54 16.90
C ALA A 314 1.62 3.81 16.48
N ILE A 315 1.24 5.09 16.31
CA ILE A 315 -0.07 5.49 15.80
C ILE A 315 -0.30 4.96 14.38
N PHE A 316 0.65 5.18 13.48
CA PHE A 316 0.58 4.68 12.10
C PHE A 316 0.59 3.16 12.05
N LEU A 317 1.44 2.51 12.83
CA LEU A 317 1.52 1.06 12.93
C LEU A 317 0.19 0.47 13.39
N GLY A 318 -0.49 1.14 14.35
CA GLY A 318 -1.80 0.74 14.83
C GLY A 318 -2.87 0.72 13.74
N ILE A 319 -2.92 1.76 12.90
CA ILE A 319 -3.90 1.81 11.80
C ILE A 319 -3.54 0.85 10.66
N VAL A 320 -2.27 0.76 10.30
CA VAL A 320 -1.81 -0.15 9.23
C VAL A 320 -2.04 -1.60 9.64
N SER A 321 -1.85 -1.95 10.92
CA SER A 321 -2.09 -3.30 11.40
C SER A 321 -3.55 -3.73 11.25
N SER A 322 -4.51 -2.80 11.35
CA SER A 322 -5.94 -3.12 11.15
C SER A 322 -6.23 -3.64 9.73
N SER A 323 -5.41 -3.31 8.74
CA SER A 323 -5.53 -3.82 7.37
C SER A 323 -5.32 -5.34 7.27
N MET A 324 -4.66 -5.96 8.26
CA MET A 324 -4.48 -7.42 8.31
C MET A 324 -5.82 -8.16 8.46
N TYR A 325 -6.81 -7.54 9.10
CA TYR A 325 -8.16 -8.11 9.17
C TYR A 325 -8.78 -8.25 7.78
N ASN A 326 -8.58 -7.27 6.91
CA ASN A 326 -9.07 -7.33 5.53
C ASN A 326 -8.46 -8.51 4.77
N MET A 327 -7.16 -8.79 5.01
CA MET A 327 -6.49 -9.93 4.40
C MET A 327 -7.09 -11.26 4.89
N LEU A 328 -7.40 -11.37 6.18
CA LEU A 328 -8.02 -12.58 6.76
C LEU A 328 -9.45 -12.81 6.22
N THR A 329 -10.21 -11.75 5.98
CA THR A 329 -11.59 -11.85 5.48
C THR A 329 -11.67 -12.02 3.97
N GLU A 330 -10.59 -11.74 3.23
CA GLU A 330 -10.55 -11.90 1.77
C GLU A 330 -10.77 -13.36 1.31
N PHE A 331 -10.35 -14.32 2.14
CA PHE A 331 -10.53 -15.76 1.85
C PHE A 331 -11.90 -16.29 2.28
N ASP A 332 -12.56 -15.60 3.19
CA ASP A 332 -13.80 -16.04 3.82
C ASP A 332 -14.88 -14.96 3.73
N THR A 333 -15.59 -14.96 2.62
CA THR A 333 -16.77 -14.11 2.44
C THR A 333 -18.00 -14.72 3.12
N PHE A 334 -19.05 -13.93 3.35
CA PHE A 334 -20.34 -14.43 3.86
C PHE A 334 -20.85 -15.64 3.07
N ASN A 335 -20.69 -15.64 1.76
CA ASN A 335 -21.15 -16.71 0.89
C ASN A 335 -20.50 -18.07 1.21
N SER A 336 -19.25 -18.07 1.69
CA SER A 336 -18.54 -19.30 2.08
C SER A 336 -19.15 -19.99 3.30
N TYR A 337 -19.85 -19.22 4.15
CA TYR A 337 -20.43 -19.73 5.40
C TYR A 337 -21.95 -19.88 5.36
N MET A 338 -22.61 -19.41 4.30
CA MET A 338 -24.07 -19.39 4.19
C MET A 338 -24.74 -20.78 4.31
N PHE A 339 -24.02 -21.83 3.90
CA PHE A 339 -24.50 -23.21 3.95
C PHE A 339 -24.00 -23.98 5.18
N LEU A 340 -23.23 -23.36 6.05
CA LEU A 340 -22.70 -23.98 7.25
C LEU A 340 -23.52 -23.58 8.49
N PRO A 341 -23.76 -24.51 9.44
CA PRO A 341 -24.48 -24.20 10.67
C PRO A 341 -23.61 -23.42 11.67
N VAL A 342 -23.06 -22.29 11.23
CA VAL A 342 -22.12 -21.47 12.03
C VAL A 342 -22.62 -20.03 12.04
N SER A 343 -22.69 -19.41 13.22
CA SER A 343 -23.04 -17.98 13.31
C SER A 343 -21.89 -17.11 12.78
N VAL A 344 -22.27 -16.03 12.11
CA VAL A 344 -21.31 -15.05 11.58
C VAL A 344 -20.41 -14.48 12.67
N SER A 345 -20.99 -14.25 13.86
CA SER A 345 -20.23 -13.78 15.03
C SER A 345 -19.14 -14.76 15.46
N THR A 346 -19.35 -16.08 15.31
CA THR A 346 -18.31 -17.08 15.60
C THR A 346 -17.13 -16.97 14.64
N VAL A 347 -17.42 -16.77 13.35
CA VAL A 347 -16.38 -16.56 12.33
C VAL A 347 -15.63 -15.25 12.59
N ILE A 348 -16.33 -14.16 12.89
CA ILE A 348 -15.69 -12.88 13.21
C ILE A 348 -14.78 -13.00 14.45
N ARG A 349 -15.21 -13.73 15.50
CA ARG A 349 -14.38 -13.99 16.70
C ARG A 349 -13.12 -14.77 16.35
N SER A 350 -13.22 -15.77 15.49
CA SER A 350 -12.03 -16.51 15.03
C SER A 350 -11.07 -15.59 14.26
N LYS A 351 -11.58 -14.71 13.38
CA LYS A 351 -10.76 -13.72 12.64
C LYS A 351 -10.08 -12.72 13.58
N ILE A 352 -10.76 -12.27 14.63
CA ILE A 352 -10.13 -11.42 15.67
C ILE A 352 -8.98 -12.19 16.35
N THR A 353 -9.16 -13.48 16.65
CA THR A 353 -8.09 -14.28 17.25
C THR A 353 -6.90 -14.42 16.30
N SER A 354 -7.15 -14.75 15.03
CA SER A 354 -6.10 -14.80 13.99
C SER A 354 -5.39 -13.45 13.84
N TYR A 355 -6.14 -12.35 13.87
CA TYR A 355 -5.61 -10.98 13.81
C TYR A 355 -4.66 -10.69 14.98
N VAL A 356 -5.05 -11.01 16.22
CA VAL A 356 -4.21 -10.78 17.40
C VAL A 356 -2.90 -11.55 17.30
N LEU A 357 -2.94 -12.80 16.83
CA LEU A 357 -1.73 -13.61 16.65
C LEU A 357 -0.79 -13.03 15.58
N ILE A 358 -1.33 -12.57 14.45
CA ILE A 358 -0.52 -11.95 13.38
C ILE A 358 0.04 -10.61 13.83
N ASN A 359 -0.71 -9.89 14.68
CA ASN A 359 -0.30 -8.55 15.16
C ASN A 359 0.91 -8.58 16.10
N VAL A 360 1.36 -9.75 16.52
CA VAL A 360 2.65 -9.94 17.19
C VAL A 360 3.81 -9.45 16.30
N ILE A 361 3.68 -9.55 14.97
CA ILE A 361 4.68 -9.00 14.02
C ILE A 361 4.80 -7.49 14.19
N SER A 362 3.67 -6.78 14.33
CA SER A 362 3.66 -5.33 14.57
C SER A 362 4.34 -4.96 15.89
N LEU A 363 4.11 -5.77 16.93
CA LEU A 363 4.76 -5.58 18.22
C LEU A 363 6.28 -5.73 18.11
N ILE A 364 6.76 -6.74 17.41
CA ILE A 364 8.20 -6.95 17.17
C ILE A 364 8.80 -5.76 16.42
N ILE A 365 8.11 -5.24 15.39
CA ILE A 365 8.56 -4.06 14.65
C ILE A 365 8.64 -2.84 15.58
N LEU A 366 7.65 -2.64 16.45
CA LEU A 366 7.65 -1.54 17.42
C LEU A 366 8.83 -1.64 18.40
N ILE A 367 9.15 -2.85 18.87
CA ILE A 367 10.31 -3.09 19.76
C ILE A 367 11.62 -2.76 19.02
N ILE A 368 11.78 -3.26 17.80
CA ILE A 368 13.00 -3.01 17.00
C ILE A 368 13.19 -1.51 16.75
N THR A 369 12.10 -0.80 16.44
CA THR A 369 12.17 0.65 16.21
C THR A 369 12.47 1.42 17.49
N ALA A 370 11.93 1.01 18.66
CA ALA A 370 12.21 1.62 19.94
C ALA A 370 13.69 1.52 20.31
N ILE A 371 14.28 0.35 20.08
CA ILE A 371 15.72 0.12 20.32
C ILE A 371 16.57 0.92 19.31
N GLY A 372 16.20 0.88 18.03
CA GLY A 372 16.97 1.54 16.96
C GLY A 372 16.97 3.08 17.06
N THR A 373 15.94 3.68 17.68
CA THR A 373 15.87 5.14 17.90
C THR A 373 16.38 5.61 19.24
N ASN A 374 16.79 4.70 20.13
CA ASN A 374 17.13 5.01 21.52
C ASN A 374 16.01 5.72 22.31
N GLN A 375 14.76 5.54 21.92
CA GLN A 375 13.57 6.17 22.54
C GLN A 375 12.82 5.20 23.47
N LEU A 376 13.52 4.30 24.15
CA LEU A 376 12.92 3.30 25.04
C LEU A 376 12.05 3.89 26.16
N ILE A 377 12.33 5.13 26.60
CA ILE A 377 11.53 5.81 27.60
C ILE A 377 10.06 6.02 27.17
N TYR A 378 9.82 6.17 25.87
CA TYR A 378 8.48 6.33 25.29
C TYR A 378 7.86 5.01 24.82
N PHE A 379 8.54 3.88 25.04
CA PHE A 379 8.05 2.57 24.55
C PHE A 379 6.69 2.20 25.16
N VAL A 380 6.49 2.39 26.45
CA VAL A 380 5.23 2.03 27.12
C VAL A 380 4.05 2.88 26.62
N PRO A 381 4.14 4.22 26.56
CA PRO A 381 3.10 5.05 25.94
C PRO A 381 2.85 4.68 24.46
N ALA A 382 3.90 4.38 23.71
CA ALA A 382 3.80 3.96 22.31
C ALA A 382 3.07 2.62 22.17
N LEU A 383 3.37 1.66 23.03
CA LEU A 383 2.68 0.37 23.10
C LEU A 383 1.20 0.53 23.41
N CYS A 384 0.86 1.35 24.43
CA CYS A 384 -0.53 1.65 24.77
C CYS A 384 -1.27 2.27 23.59
N SER A 385 -0.67 3.24 22.91
CA SER A 385 -1.23 3.90 21.73
C SER A 385 -1.43 2.92 20.58
N PHE A 386 -0.42 2.11 20.26
CA PHE A 386 -0.48 1.10 19.22
C PHE A 386 -1.62 0.10 19.45
N VAL A 387 -1.69 -0.51 20.64
CA VAL A 387 -2.72 -1.49 20.98
C VAL A 387 -4.11 -0.85 20.91
N THR A 388 -4.26 0.33 21.45
CA THR A 388 -5.55 1.03 21.47
C THR A 388 -6.04 1.38 20.07
N ILE A 389 -5.20 1.98 19.24
CA ILE A 389 -5.57 2.36 17.86
C ILE A 389 -5.80 1.12 17.02
N SER A 390 -4.95 0.08 17.14
CA SER A 390 -5.08 -1.18 16.43
C SER A 390 -6.43 -1.84 16.70
N LEU A 391 -6.82 -1.97 17.97
CA LEU A 391 -8.09 -2.60 18.36
C LEU A 391 -9.31 -1.71 18.10
N TYR A 392 -9.18 -0.40 18.24
CA TYR A 392 -10.26 0.54 17.91
C TYR A 392 -10.53 0.55 16.40
N SER A 393 -9.50 0.66 15.58
CA SER A 393 -9.61 0.60 14.12
C SER A 393 -10.16 -0.75 13.66
N LEU A 394 -9.73 -1.85 14.29
CA LEU A 394 -10.29 -3.19 14.05
C LEU A 394 -11.79 -3.23 14.38
N ALA A 395 -12.21 -2.67 15.52
CA ALA A 395 -13.61 -2.64 15.91
C ALA A 395 -14.47 -1.89 14.89
N MET A 396 -14.00 -0.74 14.41
CA MET A 396 -14.66 0.04 13.36
C MET A 396 -14.68 -0.72 12.03
N THR A 397 -13.58 -1.38 11.66
CA THR A 397 -13.52 -2.22 10.47
C THR A 397 -14.56 -3.33 10.53
N ILE A 398 -14.63 -4.08 11.64
CA ILE A 398 -15.63 -5.14 11.83
C ILE A 398 -17.06 -4.59 11.77
N TYR A 399 -17.31 -3.45 12.39
CA TYR A 399 -18.65 -2.85 12.42
C TYR A 399 -19.15 -2.47 11.03
N PHE A 400 -18.28 -1.86 10.20
CA PHE A 400 -18.66 -1.40 8.87
C PHE A 400 -18.58 -2.48 7.79
N MET A 401 -17.62 -3.41 7.90
CA MET A 401 -17.32 -4.38 6.85
C MET A 401 -17.78 -5.82 7.15
N GLY A 402 -17.79 -6.23 8.41
CA GLY A 402 -18.03 -7.64 8.77
C GLY A 402 -17.02 -8.57 8.09
N LEU A 403 -17.52 -9.45 7.20
CA LEU A 403 -16.72 -10.36 6.39
C LEU A 403 -16.61 -9.91 4.91
N HIS A 404 -16.87 -8.62 4.59
CA HIS A 404 -16.74 -8.06 3.24
C HIS A 404 -15.53 -7.13 3.14
N PRO A 405 -14.31 -7.62 2.83
CA PRO A 405 -13.08 -6.84 2.87
C PRO A 405 -13.05 -5.66 1.88
N THR A 406 -13.79 -5.79 0.79
CA THR A 406 -13.76 -4.84 -0.32
C THR A 406 -14.75 -3.67 -0.20
N ILE A 407 -15.71 -3.75 0.71
CA ILE A 407 -16.78 -2.74 0.85
C ILE A 407 -16.21 -1.34 1.14
N LEU A 408 -15.16 -1.22 1.93
CA LEU A 408 -14.53 0.07 2.22
C LEU A 408 -13.99 0.75 0.96
N LEU A 409 -13.48 -0.04 0.02
CA LEU A 409 -12.89 0.50 -1.21
C LEU A 409 -13.97 0.90 -2.24
N TYR A 410 -15.15 0.26 -2.18
CA TYR A 410 -16.15 0.35 -3.24
C TYR A 410 -17.42 1.11 -2.83
N ASN A 411 -17.57 1.42 -1.54
CA ASN A 411 -18.73 2.16 -1.04
C ASN A 411 -18.26 3.46 -0.37
N ALA A 412 -18.38 4.58 -1.10
CA ALA A 412 -17.97 5.90 -0.62
C ALA A 412 -18.67 6.31 0.69
N LYS A 413 -19.94 5.91 0.89
CA LYS A 413 -20.69 6.20 2.13
C LYS A 413 -20.05 5.46 3.33
N ILE A 414 -19.76 4.17 3.17
CA ILE A 414 -19.15 3.36 4.23
C ILE A 414 -17.72 3.85 4.48
N PHE A 415 -16.97 4.16 3.43
CA PHE A 415 -15.63 4.71 3.53
C PHE A 415 -15.62 6.05 4.30
N SER A 416 -16.51 6.99 3.95
CA SER A 416 -16.58 8.28 4.65
C SER A 416 -16.98 8.13 6.13
N GLN A 417 -17.93 7.24 6.44
CA GLN A 417 -18.31 6.93 7.81
C GLN A 417 -17.14 6.33 8.61
N TYR A 418 -16.38 5.42 8.00
CA TYR A 418 -15.18 4.84 8.62
C TYR A 418 -14.12 5.94 8.89
N VAL A 419 -13.81 6.76 7.89
CA VAL A 419 -12.84 7.85 8.04
C VAL A 419 -13.28 8.85 9.10
N LEU A 420 -14.53 9.28 9.11
CA LEU A 420 -15.07 10.18 10.12
C LEU A 420 -15.04 9.59 11.54
N SER A 421 -15.07 8.27 11.66
CA SER A 421 -14.99 7.61 12.96
C SER A 421 -13.54 7.44 13.45
N VAL A 422 -12.60 7.17 12.53
CA VAL A 422 -11.20 6.85 12.89
C VAL A 422 -10.29 8.08 12.87
N ALA A 423 -10.44 8.97 11.87
CA ALA A 423 -9.54 10.10 11.69
C ALA A 423 -9.50 11.08 12.88
N PRO A 424 -10.62 11.42 13.55
CA PRO A 424 -10.57 12.30 14.73
C PRO A 424 -9.74 11.69 15.88
N VAL A 425 -9.85 10.38 16.10
CA VAL A 425 -9.07 9.67 17.12
C VAL A 425 -7.59 9.74 16.81
N LEU A 426 -7.21 9.47 15.56
CA LEU A 426 -5.82 9.56 15.11
C LEU A 426 -5.26 10.98 15.27
N PHE A 427 -6.06 11.99 14.91
CA PHE A 427 -5.68 13.39 15.02
C PHE A 427 -5.44 13.79 16.49
N ILE A 428 -6.34 13.40 17.38
CA ILE A 428 -6.20 13.64 18.83
C ILE A 428 -4.95 12.94 19.36
N PHE A 429 -4.73 11.67 19.04
CA PHE A 429 -3.53 10.93 19.46
C PHE A 429 -2.25 11.58 18.96
N THR A 430 -2.25 12.06 17.71
CA THR A 430 -1.08 12.75 17.14
C THR A 430 -0.80 14.06 17.88
N ILE A 431 -1.81 14.87 18.16
CA ILE A 431 -1.64 16.11 18.94
C ILE A 431 -1.13 15.79 20.34
N ILE A 432 -1.74 14.85 21.04
CA ILE A 432 -1.32 14.47 22.41
C ILE A 432 0.11 13.93 22.39
N SER A 433 0.51 13.16 21.38
CA SER A 433 1.87 12.63 21.26
C SER A 433 2.94 13.73 21.13
N ILE A 434 2.57 14.85 20.52
CA ILE A 434 3.45 16.02 20.38
C ILE A 434 3.49 16.83 21.68
N LEU A 435 2.33 17.06 22.32
CA LEU A 435 2.23 17.87 23.53
C LEU A 435 2.82 17.17 24.75
N ASN A 436 2.36 15.96 25.04
CA ASN A 436 2.87 15.13 26.13
C ASN A 436 2.59 13.64 25.87
N PRO A 437 3.60 12.87 25.44
CA PRO A 437 3.48 11.45 25.13
C PRO A 437 2.94 10.61 26.30
N PHE A 438 3.24 10.98 27.54
CA PHE A 438 2.84 10.19 28.71
C PHE A 438 1.33 10.21 28.99
N ILE A 439 0.60 11.21 28.50
CA ILE A 439 -0.88 11.22 28.58
C ILE A 439 -1.46 10.00 27.84
N LEU A 440 -0.77 9.51 26.81
CA LEU A 440 -1.22 8.36 26.05
C LEU A 440 -1.11 7.02 26.79
N LEU A 441 -0.54 7.00 28.00
CA LEU A 441 -0.69 5.87 28.93
C LEU A 441 -2.16 5.63 29.31
N ALA A 442 -2.99 6.67 29.30
CA ALA A 442 -4.43 6.57 29.52
C ALA A 442 -5.23 6.10 28.28
N SER A 443 -4.57 5.96 27.14
CA SER A 443 -5.23 5.56 25.88
C SER A 443 -6.04 4.25 25.96
N PRO A 444 -5.70 3.22 26.78
CA PRO A 444 -6.50 2.00 26.91
C PRO A 444 -7.95 2.21 27.35
N ILE A 445 -8.31 3.39 27.88
CA ILE A 445 -9.70 3.77 28.16
C ILE A 445 -10.58 3.66 26.91
N LEU A 446 -10.04 3.96 25.73
CA LEU A 446 -10.74 3.83 24.44
C LEU A 446 -11.01 2.37 24.03
N LEU A 447 -10.43 1.39 24.71
CA LEU A 447 -10.78 -0.02 24.49
C LEU A 447 -12.20 -0.34 24.96
N LEU A 448 -12.74 0.42 25.94
CA LEU A 448 -14.12 0.25 26.40
C LEU A 448 -15.13 0.47 25.27
N PRO A 449 -15.15 1.63 24.56
CA PRO A 449 -16.01 1.80 23.40
C PRO A 449 -15.69 0.81 22.27
N ALA A 450 -14.43 0.43 22.06
CA ALA A 450 -14.06 -0.55 21.03
C ALA A 450 -14.72 -1.93 21.31
N ILE A 451 -14.70 -2.41 22.56
CA ILE A 451 -15.35 -3.66 22.96
C ILE A 451 -16.87 -3.57 22.77
N PHE A 452 -17.47 -2.41 23.11
CA PHE A 452 -18.90 -2.19 22.88
C PHE A 452 -19.28 -2.24 21.40
N ILE A 453 -18.48 -1.61 20.55
CA ILE A 453 -18.66 -1.64 19.09
C ILE A 453 -18.54 -3.06 18.54
N ILE A 454 -17.57 -3.85 19.00
CA ILE A 454 -17.41 -5.25 18.59
C ILE A 454 -18.65 -6.08 19.01
N LYS A 455 -19.16 -5.89 20.23
CA LYS A 455 -20.38 -6.58 20.69
C LYS A 455 -21.60 -6.23 19.84
N ASN A 456 -21.75 -4.95 19.49
CA ASN A 456 -22.83 -4.51 18.59
C ASN A 456 -22.65 -5.04 17.17
N SER A 457 -21.41 -5.18 16.72
CA SER A 457 -21.09 -5.77 15.40
C SER A 457 -21.55 -7.22 15.32
N TYR A 458 -21.39 -8.01 16.39
CA TYR A 458 -21.88 -9.40 16.41
C TYR A 458 -23.39 -9.46 16.20
N LYS A 459 -24.16 -8.64 16.92
CA LYS A 459 -25.63 -8.57 16.77
C LYS A 459 -26.02 -8.13 15.36
N LYS A 460 -25.35 -7.11 14.84
CA LYS A 460 -25.58 -6.59 13.49
C LYS A 460 -25.38 -7.64 12.41
N TRP A 461 -24.27 -8.39 12.49
CA TRP A 461 -23.89 -9.33 11.45
C TRP A 461 -24.56 -10.70 11.60
N ASP A 462 -24.98 -11.11 12.79
CA ASP A 462 -25.81 -12.31 12.98
C ASP A 462 -27.25 -12.11 12.49
N SER A 463 -27.78 -10.88 12.52
CA SER A 463 -29.09 -10.54 11.97
C SER A 463 -29.06 -10.21 10.48
N TRP A 464 -27.87 -10.11 9.88
CA TRP A 464 -27.72 -9.78 8.46
C TRP A 464 -28.06 -11.00 7.61
N GLN A 465 -29.14 -10.89 6.83
CA GLN A 465 -29.49 -11.88 5.82
C GLN A 465 -28.93 -11.42 4.48
N PRO A 466 -28.14 -12.27 3.75
CA PRO A 466 -27.78 -11.96 2.39
C PRO A 466 -29.09 -11.79 1.59
N LEU A 467 -29.21 -10.67 0.88
CA LEU A 467 -30.32 -10.47 -0.04
C LEU A 467 -30.42 -11.72 -0.92
N SER A 468 -31.55 -12.42 -0.80
CA SER A 468 -31.88 -13.51 -1.71
C SER A 468 -31.86 -12.96 -3.14
N PHE A 469 -30.97 -13.51 -3.95
CA PHE A 469 -30.92 -13.22 -5.38
C PHE A 469 -32.17 -13.72 -6.07
#